data_96807a728258e1edbd10163dcdd05009
#
_entry.id   96807a728258e1edbd10163dcdd05009
#
_cell.length_a   1.000
_cell.length_b   1.000
_cell.length_c   1.000
_cell.angle_alpha   90.00
_cell.angle_beta   90.00
_cell.angle_gamma   90.00
#
_symmetry.space_group_name_H-M   'P 1'
#
loop_
_entity.id
_entity.type
_entity.pdbx_description
1 polymer ?
#
loop_
_entity_poly.entity_id
_entity_poly.type
_entity_poly.pdbx_seq_one_letter_code
_entity_poly.pdbx_strand_id
1 'polypeptide(L)'
;YQKGIKTTSENDMLSYKQNLKTFLEKNNPVTINLDPKQYSIHHVNCVHGSEPNKSEKPRIGYAIRYISSETKHLNRKFDSALHVCGKKNDYYKDEIRPIENFSEAAIKNYEFAMKSAGSFGNKKY
;
A
#
# COMPACT_ATOMS: atom_id res chain seq x y z
N TYR A 1 -17.92 -9.67 1.23
CA TYR A 1 -17.21 -8.42 1.58
C TYR A 1 -17.70 -7.94 2.94
N GLN A 2 -16.98 -8.23 3.99
CA GLN A 2 -17.32 -7.64 5.29
C GLN A 2 -16.76 -6.22 5.35
N LYS A 3 -17.64 -5.26 5.56
CA LYS A 3 -17.27 -3.87 5.79
C LYS A 3 -16.42 -3.78 7.06
N GLY A 4 -15.17 -3.34 6.95
CA GLY A 4 -14.32 -3.11 8.10
C GLY A 4 -14.95 -2.08 9.05
N ILE A 5 -14.86 -2.33 10.35
CA ILE A 5 -15.34 -1.41 11.38
C ILE A 5 -14.31 -0.27 11.48
N LYS A 6 -14.77 0.96 11.35
CA LYS A 6 -13.92 2.15 11.58
C LYS A 6 -13.51 2.19 13.05
N THR A 7 -12.22 2.13 13.32
CA THR A 7 -11.69 2.40 14.67
C THR A 7 -11.08 3.80 14.73
N THR A 8 -11.10 4.41 15.88
CA THR A 8 -10.66 5.79 16.13
C THR A 8 -9.25 5.86 16.72
N SER A 9 -8.34 4.96 16.35
CA SER A 9 -6.96 5.04 16.81
C SER A 9 -6.23 6.18 16.10
N GLU A 10 -5.70 7.14 16.87
CA GLU A 10 -4.95 8.29 16.36
C GLU A 10 -3.61 7.90 15.72
N ASN A 11 -3.10 6.73 16.03
CA ASN A 11 -1.80 6.21 15.56
C ASN A 11 -1.91 5.31 14.33
N ASP A 12 -3.08 5.26 13.68
CA ASP A 12 -3.26 4.44 12.49
C ASP A 12 -2.75 5.17 11.24
N MET A 13 -1.71 4.63 10.63
CA MET A 13 -1.12 5.17 9.40
C MET A 13 -2.00 4.95 8.16
N LEU A 14 -3.04 4.12 8.24
CA LEU A 14 -3.96 3.87 7.14
C LEU A 14 -5.01 4.96 7.05
N SER A 15 -5.24 5.46 5.84
CA SER A 15 -6.21 6.54 5.57
C SER A 15 -7.64 6.19 5.96
N TYR A 16 -7.95 4.92 6.12
CA TYR A 16 -9.29 4.38 6.38
C TYR A 16 -9.27 3.43 7.58
N LYS A 17 -8.83 3.80 8.72
CA LYS A 17 -8.93 3.08 10.01
C LYS A 17 -9.77 1.78 9.90
N GLN A 18 -9.19 0.73 9.33
CA GLN A 18 -9.87 -0.54 9.06
C GLN A 18 -9.53 -1.55 10.16
N ASN A 19 -10.55 -2.10 10.79
CA ASN A 19 -10.38 -3.15 11.79
C ASN A 19 -11.39 -4.29 11.52
N LEU A 20 -10.90 -5.52 11.53
CA LEU A 20 -11.68 -6.72 11.32
C LEU A 20 -11.88 -7.47 12.65
N LYS A 21 -12.62 -6.88 13.58
CA LYS A 21 -12.84 -7.48 14.91
C LYS A 21 -13.38 -8.91 14.86
N THR A 22 -14.38 -9.15 14.02
CA THR A 22 -15.12 -10.41 13.99
C THR A 22 -14.35 -11.58 13.37
N PHE A 23 -13.34 -11.31 12.55
CA PHE A 23 -12.56 -12.36 11.91
C PHE A 23 -11.55 -12.99 12.88
N LEU A 24 -10.96 -12.18 13.73
CA LEU A 24 -9.92 -12.61 14.68
C LEU A 24 -10.48 -13.51 15.79
N GLU A 25 -11.75 -13.36 16.13
CA GLU A 25 -12.40 -14.18 17.17
C GLU A 25 -12.62 -15.63 16.72
N LYS A 26 -12.65 -15.90 15.41
CA LYS A 26 -12.97 -17.21 14.84
C LYS A 26 -11.78 -17.96 14.26
N ASN A 27 -10.64 -17.29 14.08
CA ASN A 27 -9.50 -17.85 13.38
C ASN A 27 -8.20 -17.60 14.16
N ASN A 28 -7.41 -18.64 14.30
CA ASN A 28 -6.08 -18.52 14.89
C ASN A 28 -5.15 -17.86 13.87
N PRO A 29 -4.54 -16.71 14.17
CA PRO A 29 -3.59 -16.07 13.28
C PRO A 29 -2.31 -16.90 13.16
N VAL A 30 -1.75 -16.93 11.97
CA VAL A 30 -0.43 -17.49 11.73
C VAL A 30 0.60 -16.37 11.89
N THR A 31 1.51 -16.54 12.82
CA THR A 31 2.60 -15.58 13.01
C THR A 31 3.69 -15.79 11.97
N ILE A 32 4.03 -14.74 11.25
CA ILE A 32 5.10 -14.75 10.27
C ILE A 32 6.23 -13.87 10.79
N ASN A 33 7.32 -14.48 11.23
CA ASN A 33 8.53 -13.78 11.62
C ASN A 33 9.49 -13.73 10.42
N LEU A 34 9.90 -12.53 10.04
CA LEU A 34 10.82 -12.30 8.94
C LEU A 34 12.13 -11.74 9.46
N ASP A 35 13.23 -12.37 9.06
CA ASP A 35 14.57 -11.85 9.26
C ASP A 35 14.87 -10.72 8.26
N PRO A 36 15.89 -9.89 8.51
CA PRO A 36 16.36 -8.92 7.55
C PRO A 36 16.63 -9.56 6.19
N LYS A 37 16.19 -8.91 5.09
CA LYS A 37 16.25 -9.38 3.70
C LYS A 37 15.23 -10.46 3.32
N GLN A 38 14.35 -10.86 4.22
CA GLN A 38 13.21 -11.71 3.88
C GLN A 38 11.98 -10.85 3.58
N TYR A 39 11.06 -11.43 2.83
CA TYR A 39 9.79 -10.79 2.48
C TYR A 39 8.66 -11.81 2.43
N SER A 40 7.45 -11.35 2.57
CA SER A 40 6.25 -12.13 2.33
C SER A 40 5.49 -11.59 1.12
N ILE A 41 4.81 -12.48 0.39
CA ILE A 41 3.88 -12.10 -0.67
C ILE A 41 2.50 -12.60 -0.27
N HIS A 42 1.52 -11.71 -0.33
CA HIS A 42 0.14 -12.08 -0.04
C HIS A 42 -0.83 -11.27 -0.91
N HIS A 43 -1.99 -11.84 -1.15
CA HIS A 43 -3.05 -11.16 -1.88
C HIS A 43 -3.59 -9.97 -1.07
N VAL A 44 -4.03 -8.91 -1.74
CA VAL A 44 -4.56 -7.69 -1.10
C VAL A 44 -5.73 -7.96 -0.15
N ASN A 45 -6.52 -9.00 -0.42
CA ASN A 45 -7.65 -9.43 0.44
C ASN A 45 -7.23 -10.37 1.58
N CYS A 46 -5.93 -10.69 1.71
CA CYS A 46 -5.45 -11.47 2.84
C CYS A 46 -5.56 -10.62 4.10
N VAL A 47 -6.29 -11.13 5.09
CA VAL A 47 -6.39 -10.46 6.40
C VAL A 47 -5.05 -10.56 7.09
N HIS A 48 -4.46 -9.43 7.39
CA HIS A 48 -3.15 -9.36 8.02
C HIS A 48 -3.07 -8.16 8.97
N GLY A 49 -2.16 -8.22 9.89
CA GLY A 49 -1.94 -7.16 10.86
C GLY A 49 -0.65 -7.39 11.64
N SER A 50 -0.36 -6.54 12.56
CA SER A 50 0.75 -6.69 13.50
C SER A 50 0.38 -6.09 14.84
N GLU A 51 0.91 -6.69 15.89
CA GLU A 51 0.84 -6.10 17.22
C GLU A 51 1.65 -4.79 17.30
N PRO A 52 1.31 -3.91 18.24
CA PRO A 52 2.11 -2.73 18.49
C PRO A 52 3.58 -3.07 18.73
N ASN A 53 4.47 -2.23 18.21
CA ASN A 53 5.89 -2.38 18.48
C ASN A 53 6.18 -2.04 19.95
N LYS A 54 6.62 -3.04 20.73
CA LYS A 54 6.96 -2.91 22.14
C LYS A 54 8.47 -2.76 22.38
N SER A 55 9.27 -2.72 21.31
CA SER A 55 10.72 -2.52 21.41
C SER A 55 11.08 -1.04 21.30
N GLU A 56 12.26 -0.67 21.80
CA GLU A 56 12.81 0.68 21.65
C GLU A 56 13.34 0.98 20.23
N LYS A 57 13.41 -0.05 19.37
CA LYS A 57 13.89 0.09 18.00
C LYS A 57 12.74 0.28 17.03
N PRO A 58 12.84 1.14 16.02
CA PRO A 58 11.81 1.29 15.01
C PRO A 58 11.65 -0.01 14.20
N ARG A 59 10.40 -0.36 13.89
CA ARG A 59 10.08 -1.42 12.93
C ARG A 59 9.82 -0.77 11.58
N ILE A 60 10.72 -1.01 10.63
CA ILE A 60 10.63 -0.47 9.28
C ILE A 60 10.19 -1.59 8.34
N GLY A 61 9.09 -1.38 7.62
CA GLY A 61 8.59 -2.28 6.59
C GLY A 61 8.45 -1.54 5.25
N TYR A 62 8.86 -2.19 4.18
CA TYR A 62 8.69 -1.67 2.82
C TYR A 62 7.61 -2.49 2.10
N ALA A 63 6.49 -1.86 1.81
CA ALA A 63 5.35 -2.52 1.16
C ALA A 63 5.27 -2.13 -0.32
N ILE A 64 5.47 -3.10 -1.20
CA ILE A 64 5.34 -2.94 -2.64
C ILE A 64 4.01 -3.56 -3.09
N ARG A 65 3.26 -2.84 -3.92
CA ARG A 65 2.00 -3.32 -4.47
C ARG A 65 2.15 -3.63 -5.94
N TYR A 66 1.83 -4.87 -6.30
CA TYR A 66 1.77 -5.30 -7.70
C TYR A 66 0.32 -5.51 -8.12
N ILE A 67 0.00 -5.11 -9.34
CA ILE A 67 -1.30 -5.34 -9.96
C ILE A 67 -1.12 -5.86 -11.38
N SER A 68 -2.10 -6.61 -11.88
CA SER A 68 -2.15 -6.97 -13.30
C SER A 68 -2.41 -5.73 -14.13
N SER A 69 -1.77 -5.62 -15.29
CA SER A 69 -2.03 -4.55 -16.25
C SER A 69 -3.47 -4.54 -16.77
N GLU A 70 -4.19 -5.65 -16.65
CA GLU A 70 -5.60 -5.77 -17.03
C GLU A 70 -6.56 -5.25 -15.96
N THR A 71 -6.08 -5.02 -14.74
CA THR A 71 -6.89 -4.47 -13.65
C THR A 71 -7.12 -2.98 -13.88
N LYS A 72 -8.37 -2.52 -13.76
CA LYS A 72 -8.74 -1.11 -13.89
C LYS A 72 -9.46 -0.63 -12.65
N HIS A 73 -9.22 0.62 -12.28
CA HIS A 73 -9.97 1.26 -11.20
C HIS A 73 -11.38 1.63 -11.69
N LEU A 74 -12.41 1.20 -10.96
CA LEU A 74 -13.79 1.38 -11.39
C LEU A 74 -14.23 2.86 -11.49
N ASN A 75 -13.70 3.70 -10.62
CA ASN A 75 -14.13 5.09 -10.46
C ASN A 75 -13.13 6.11 -11.02
N ARG A 76 -12.15 5.67 -11.79
CA ARG A 76 -11.13 6.56 -12.39
C ARG A 76 -10.97 6.27 -13.87
N LYS A 77 -10.69 7.32 -14.65
CA LYS A 77 -10.42 7.18 -16.09
C LYS A 77 -9.06 6.53 -16.36
N PHE A 78 -8.10 6.77 -15.51
CA PHE A 78 -6.74 6.21 -15.56
C PHE A 78 -6.13 6.20 -14.17
N ASP A 79 -5.05 5.46 -14.04
CA ASP A 79 -4.18 5.48 -12.87
C ASP A 79 -2.73 5.51 -13.35
N SER A 80 -1.76 5.65 -12.47
CA SER A 80 -0.33 5.59 -12.80
C SER A 80 0.30 4.33 -12.22
N ALA A 81 1.26 3.76 -12.93
CA ALA A 81 2.00 2.60 -12.46
C ALA A 81 3.37 2.51 -13.14
N LEU A 82 4.33 1.94 -12.42
CA LEU A 82 5.60 1.56 -13.01
C LEU A 82 5.44 0.20 -13.69
N HIS A 83 5.61 0.15 -15.01
CA HIS A 83 5.61 -1.12 -15.74
C HIS A 83 6.85 -1.95 -15.36
N VAL A 84 6.61 -3.14 -14.81
CA VAL A 84 7.68 -4.03 -14.33
C VAL A 84 7.97 -5.15 -15.33
N CYS A 85 6.92 -5.81 -15.81
CA CYS A 85 7.03 -6.92 -16.76
C CYS A 85 5.69 -7.23 -17.44
N GLY A 86 5.72 -8.09 -18.45
CA GLY A 86 4.53 -8.56 -19.16
C GLY A 86 3.98 -7.55 -20.16
N LYS A 87 2.73 -7.74 -20.55
CA LYS A 87 2.05 -6.87 -21.51
C LYS A 87 1.68 -5.54 -20.87
N LYS A 88 2.08 -4.44 -21.50
CA LYS A 88 1.68 -3.11 -21.12
C LYS A 88 0.23 -2.82 -21.49
N ASN A 89 -0.46 -2.03 -20.70
CA ASN A 89 -1.81 -1.55 -20.97
C ASN A 89 -1.84 -0.02 -20.93
N ASP A 90 -2.54 0.60 -21.88
CA ASP A 90 -2.61 2.05 -22.00
C ASP A 90 -3.48 2.73 -20.93
N TYR A 91 -4.16 1.94 -20.11
CA TYR A 91 -4.93 2.46 -18.99
C TYR A 91 -4.05 3.14 -17.93
N TYR A 92 -2.84 2.59 -17.72
CA TYR A 92 -1.90 3.15 -16.75
C TYR A 92 -0.95 4.14 -17.42
N LYS A 93 -0.83 5.32 -16.83
CA LYS A 93 0.24 6.24 -17.18
C LYS A 93 1.55 5.77 -16.56
N ASP A 94 2.60 5.77 -17.36
CA ASP A 94 3.91 5.33 -16.89
C ASP A 94 4.47 6.24 -15.83
N GLU A 95 4.90 5.64 -14.76
CA GLU A 95 5.78 6.27 -13.79
C GLU A 95 7.24 6.08 -14.21
N ILE A 96 8.01 7.14 -14.14
CA ILE A 96 9.41 7.13 -14.54
C ILE A 96 10.27 6.68 -13.36
N ARG A 97 11.17 5.73 -13.59
CA ARG A 97 12.13 5.33 -12.55
C ARG A 97 13.05 6.51 -12.23
N PRO A 98 13.23 6.88 -10.97
CA PRO A 98 14.18 7.90 -10.59
C PRO A 98 15.60 7.42 -10.90
N ILE A 99 16.40 8.28 -11.53
CA ILE A 99 17.84 8.02 -11.76
C ILE A 99 18.61 8.38 -10.49
N GLU A 100 18.21 9.45 -9.82
CA GLU A 100 18.80 9.91 -8.58
C GLU A 100 17.73 10.13 -7.50
N ASN A 101 18.10 9.85 -6.26
CA ASN A 101 17.22 10.08 -5.12
C ASN A 101 16.96 11.58 -4.96
N PHE A 102 15.69 11.92 -4.78
CA PHE A 102 15.24 13.31 -4.56
C PHE A 102 15.59 14.31 -5.67
N SER A 103 15.93 13.85 -6.88
CA SER A 103 16.06 14.76 -8.01
C SER A 103 14.73 15.46 -8.30
N GLU A 104 14.79 16.64 -8.92
CA GLU A 104 13.59 17.41 -9.29
C GLU A 104 12.61 16.57 -10.13
N ALA A 105 13.13 15.76 -11.06
CA ALA A 105 12.34 14.85 -11.87
C ALA A 105 11.65 13.76 -11.03
N ALA A 106 12.36 13.19 -10.05
CA ALA A 106 11.79 12.18 -9.14
C ALA A 106 10.67 12.78 -8.28
N ILE A 107 10.86 13.98 -7.78
CA ILE A 107 9.83 14.68 -6.97
C ILE A 107 8.59 14.97 -7.83
N LYS A 108 8.75 15.53 -9.03
CA LYS A 108 7.63 15.80 -9.94
C LYS A 108 6.87 14.52 -10.31
N ASN A 109 7.59 13.42 -10.55
CA ASN A 109 6.96 12.14 -10.86
C ASN A 109 6.16 11.58 -9.66
N TYR A 110 6.73 11.69 -8.46
CA TYR A 110 6.03 11.33 -7.23
C TYR A 110 4.75 12.15 -7.03
N GLU A 111 4.81 13.47 -7.19
CA GLU A 111 3.63 14.35 -7.09
C GLU A 111 2.56 14.00 -8.13
N PHE A 112 2.97 13.68 -9.34
CA PHE A 112 2.07 13.21 -10.39
C PHE A 112 1.37 11.90 -9.99
N ALA A 113 2.12 10.91 -9.53
CA ALA A 113 1.59 9.62 -9.08
C ALA A 113 0.61 9.81 -7.91
N MET A 114 0.93 10.65 -6.94
CA MET A 114 0.06 10.95 -5.80
C MET A 114 -1.23 11.64 -6.21
N LYS A 115 -1.19 12.56 -7.17
CA LYS A 115 -2.40 13.19 -7.74
C LYS A 115 -3.26 12.18 -8.49
N SER A 116 -2.65 11.28 -9.25
CA SER A 116 -3.34 10.23 -10.01
C SER A 116 -4.01 9.21 -9.08
N ALA A 117 -3.35 8.85 -7.99
CA ALA A 117 -3.90 7.94 -6.98
C ALA A 117 -5.11 8.52 -6.22
N GLY A 118 -5.47 9.79 -6.44
CA GLY A 118 -6.54 10.49 -5.72
C GLY A 118 -6.21 10.54 -4.24
N SER A 119 -5.62 11.63 -3.83
CA SER A 119 -5.38 12.06 -2.45
C SER A 119 -5.32 10.94 -1.42
N PHE A 120 -4.17 10.34 -1.24
CA PHE A 120 -3.78 9.96 0.08
C PHE A 120 -3.68 11.27 0.87
N GLY A 121 -4.82 11.66 1.40
CA GLY A 121 -5.00 12.64 2.43
C GLY A 121 -4.43 14.02 2.16
N ASN A 122 -5.27 15.02 2.26
CA ASN A 122 -4.94 16.33 2.80
C ASN A 122 -4.41 16.21 4.25
N LYS A 123 -3.43 15.37 4.51
CA LYS A 123 -2.64 15.43 5.72
C LYS A 123 -1.47 16.36 5.41
N LYS A 124 -1.63 17.63 5.76
CA LYS A 124 -0.50 18.53 6.01
C LYS A 124 0.33 17.87 7.12
N TYR A 125 1.54 17.47 6.79
CA TYR A 125 2.55 17.14 7.78
C TYR A 125 3.01 18.41 8.47
#